data_96926f8cf94906f09ecca104b4627271
#
_entry.id   96926f8cf94906f09ecca104b4627271
#
_cell.length_a   1.000
_cell.length_b   1.000
_cell.length_c   1.000
_cell.angle_alpha   90.00
_cell.angle_beta   90.00
_cell.angle_gamma   90.00
#
_symmetry.space_group_name_H-M   'P 1'
#
loop_
_entity.id
_entity.type
_entity.pdbx_description
1 polymer ?
#
loop_
_entity_poly.entity_id
_entity_poly.type
_entity_poly.pdbx_seq_one_letter_code
_entity_poly.pdbx_strand_id
1 'polypeptide(L)'
;MFLATLIDITKTIRLGTGTVNLPNSHPAAVAATIAMLDHLLDGRLNFGISPGGLASDAEAFGNLEADRNAMFVEAIDMVLKIW
;
A
#
# COMPACT_ATOMS: atom_id res chain seq x y z
N MET A 1 9.31 -1.91 -2.00
CA MET A 1 9.80 -3.16 -1.34
C MET A 1 11.03 -2.98 -0.44
N PHE A 2 11.38 -1.73 -0.13
CA PHE A 2 12.47 -1.47 0.82
C PHE A 2 12.25 -2.17 2.17
N LEU A 3 11.00 -2.21 2.66
CA LEU A 3 10.70 -2.88 3.93
C LEU A 3 11.12 -4.36 3.94
N ALA A 4 11.03 -5.03 2.79
CA ALA A 4 11.42 -6.44 2.70
C ALA A 4 12.90 -6.66 3.04
N THR A 5 13.75 -5.67 2.80
CA THR A 5 15.19 -5.77 3.12
C THR A 5 15.47 -5.70 4.62
N LEU A 6 14.50 -5.25 5.42
CA LEU A 6 14.65 -5.10 6.86
C LEU A 6 14.10 -6.27 7.66
N ILE A 7 13.49 -7.26 7.01
CA ILE A 7 12.84 -8.39 7.68
C ILE A 7 13.83 -9.19 8.52
N ASP A 8 14.97 -9.55 7.92
CA ASP A 8 15.95 -10.43 8.56
C ASP A 8 16.83 -9.73 9.58
N ILE A 9 16.92 -8.41 9.54
CA ILE A 9 17.76 -7.62 10.46
C ILE A 9 16.98 -7.01 11.61
N THR A 10 15.66 -7.22 11.65
CA THR A 10 14.80 -6.75 12.73
C THR A 10 14.02 -7.94 13.32
N LYS A 11 13.68 -7.87 14.61
CA LYS A 11 12.99 -8.97 15.29
C LYS A 11 11.75 -8.53 16.07
N THR A 12 11.79 -7.35 16.66
CA THR A 12 10.73 -6.91 17.59
C THR A 12 10.10 -5.58 17.22
N ILE A 13 10.81 -4.71 16.48
CA ILE A 13 10.24 -3.43 16.07
C ILE A 13 9.17 -3.63 15.02
N ARG A 14 8.17 -2.76 15.05
CA ARG A 14 7.17 -2.70 13.97
C ARG A 14 7.72 -1.88 12.82
N LEU A 15 7.38 -2.29 11.61
CA LEU A 15 7.73 -1.58 10.39
C LEU A 15 6.45 -1.11 9.70
N GLY A 16 6.49 0.06 9.10
CA GLY A 16 5.31 0.62 8.47
C GLY A 16 5.59 1.33 7.16
N THR A 17 4.58 1.41 6.31
CA THR A 17 4.64 2.21 5.10
C THR A 17 4.18 3.63 5.41
N GLY A 18 4.85 4.59 4.86
CA GLY A 18 4.46 5.97 5.07
C GLY A 18 4.54 6.79 3.78
N THR A 19 3.71 6.52 2.83
CA THR A 19 2.54 5.64 2.78
C THR A 19 2.48 4.89 1.46
N VAL A 20 1.54 3.94 1.31
CA VAL A 20 1.21 3.34 0.02
C VAL A 20 0.05 4.14 -0.58
N ASN A 21 0.27 4.70 -1.77
CA ASN A 21 -0.75 5.47 -2.49
C ASN A 21 -1.64 4.49 -3.27
N LEU A 22 -2.76 4.10 -2.70
CA LEU A 22 -3.60 3.04 -3.26
C LEU A 22 -4.03 3.24 -4.72
N PRO A 23 -4.38 4.48 -5.17
CA PRO A 23 -4.73 4.68 -6.58
C PRO A 23 -3.62 4.42 -7.59
N ASN A 24 -2.36 4.32 -7.14
CA ASN A 24 -1.21 4.10 -8.02
C ASN A 24 -0.97 2.62 -8.34
N SER A 25 -1.75 1.71 -7.78
CA SER A 25 -1.58 0.28 -8.01
C SER A 25 -2.94 -0.42 -8.05
N HIS A 26 -2.99 -1.60 -8.66
CA HIS A 26 -4.20 -2.40 -8.62
C HIS A 26 -4.43 -2.93 -7.19
N PRO A 27 -5.66 -2.83 -6.64
CA PRO A 27 -5.92 -3.26 -5.27
C PRO A 27 -5.56 -4.71 -4.98
N ALA A 28 -5.75 -5.61 -5.94
CA ALA A 28 -5.40 -7.03 -5.77
C ALA A 28 -3.90 -7.23 -5.58
N ALA A 29 -3.08 -6.49 -6.34
CA ALA A 29 -1.62 -6.55 -6.19
C ALA A 29 -1.18 -6.01 -4.84
N VAL A 30 -1.78 -4.91 -4.38
CA VAL A 30 -1.50 -4.35 -3.05
C VAL A 30 -1.87 -5.35 -1.96
N ALA A 31 -3.07 -5.92 -2.03
CA ALA A 31 -3.53 -6.89 -1.03
C ALA A 31 -2.59 -8.09 -0.92
N ALA A 32 -2.15 -8.63 -2.05
CA ALA A 32 -1.23 -9.78 -2.08
C ALA A 32 0.13 -9.43 -1.51
N THR A 33 0.70 -8.30 -1.91
CA THR A 33 2.03 -7.86 -1.46
C THR A 33 2.05 -7.58 0.03
N ILE A 34 1.06 -6.87 0.55
CA ILE A 34 0.98 -6.50 1.95
C ILE A 34 0.72 -7.74 2.83
N ALA A 35 -0.13 -8.65 2.37
CA ALA A 35 -0.36 -9.91 3.10
C ALA A 35 0.94 -10.71 3.22
N MET A 36 1.73 -10.78 2.16
CA MET A 36 3.02 -11.47 2.21
C MET A 36 3.99 -10.79 3.18
N LEU A 37 4.08 -9.45 3.15
CA LEU A 37 4.92 -8.70 4.08
C LEU A 37 4.50 -8.93 5.54
N ASP A 38 3.20 -8.93 5.80
CA ASP A 38 2.69 -9.17 7.16
C ASP A 38 3.07 -10.55 7.67
N HIS A 39 2.98 -11.56 6.81
CA HIS A 39 3.43 -12.92 7.12
C HIS A 39 4.92 -12.96 7.44
N LEU A 40 5.74 -12.35 6.58
CA LEU A 40 7.19 -12.35 6.76
C LEU A 40 7.64 -11.56 7.98
N LEU A 41 6.89 -10.53 8.36
CA LEU A 41 7.14 -9.71 9.54
C LEU A 41 6.48 -10.25 10.82
N ASP A 42 5.77 -11.37 10.71
CA ASP A 42 5.09 -12.01 11.84
C ASP A 42 4.18 -11.04 12.61
N GLY A 43 3.36 -10.30 11.86
CA GLY A 43 2.40 -9.35 12.42
C GLY A 43 2.96 -8.01 12.86
N ARG A 44 4.23 -7.70 12.55
CA ARG A 44 4.86 -6.42 12.92
C ARG A 44 4.65 -5.31 11.90
N LEU A 45 3.80 -5.51 10.90
CA LEU A 45 3.55 -4.52 9.86
C LEU A 45 2.48 -3.53 10.28
N ASN A 46 2.78 -2.23 10.09
CA ASN A 46 1.81 -1.16 10.11
C ASN A 46 1.58 -0.70 8.66
N PHE A 47 0.37 -0.87 8.16
CA PHE A 47 0.05 -0.55 6.78
C PHE A 47 -0.53 0.87 6.68
N GLY A 48 0.34 1.84 6.37
CA GLY A 48 -0.07 3.23 6.14
C GLY A 48 -0.49 3.43 4.68
N ILE A 49 -1.61 4.08 4.46
CA ILE A 49 -2.20 4.30 3.14
C ILE A 49 -2.56 5.77 2.93
N SER A 50 -2.63 6.19 1.67
CA SER A 50 -3.09 7.53 1.29
C SER A 50 -3.67 7.54 -0.13
N PRO A 51 -4.43 8.59 -0.49
CA PRO A 51 -4.93 8.73 -1.87
C PRO A 51 -3.86 9.22 -2.85
N GLY A 52 -2.69 9.66 -2.36
CA GLY A 52 -1.67 10.29 -3.17
C GLY A 52 -1.96 11.77 -3.41
N GLY A 53 -0.88 12.58 -3.53
CA GLY A 53 -1.00 14.03 -3.70
C GLY A 53 -0.14 14.63 -4.80
N LEU A 54 0.71 13.83 -5.46
CA LEU A 54 1.62 14.34 -6.48
C LEU A 54 0.97 14.27 -7.87
N ALA A 55 0.92 15.43 -8.56
CA ALA A 55 0.39 15.50 -9.91
C ALA A 55 1.23 14.67 -10.91
N SER A 56 2.54 14.60 -10.71
CA SER A 56 3.42 13.80 -11.55
C SER A 56 3.11 12.31 -11.47
N ASP A 57 2.80 11.81 -10.27
CA ASP A 57 2.39 10.41 -10.10
C ASP A 57 1.02 10.16 -10.75
N ALA A 58 0.07 11.07 -10.55
CA ALA A 58 -1.25 10.95 -11.15
C ALA A 58 -1.16 10.91 -12.68
N GLU A 59 -0.30 11.74 -13.29
CA GLU A 59 -0.07 11.73 -14.72
C GLU A 59 0.55 10.42 -15.20
N ALA A 60 1.58 9.93 -14.48
CA ALA A 60 2.27 8.69 -14.84
C ALA A 60 1.35 7.48 -14.80
N PHE A 61 0.40 7.43 -13.87
CA PHE A 61 -0.56 6.32 -13.72
C PHE A 61 -1.89 6.57 -14.41
N GLY A 62 -2.02 7.67 -15.18
CA GLY A 62 -3.25 7.97 -15.91
C GLY A 62 -4.40 8.47 -15.04
N ASN A 63 -4.12 8.95 -13.85
CA ASN A 63 -5.12 9.33 -12.84
C ASN A 63 -5.29 10.86 -12.70
N LEU A 64 -4.69 11.67 -13.59
CA LEU A 64 -4.67 13.12 -13.43
C LEU A 64 -6.09 13.73 -13.40
N GLU A 65 -6.98 13.22 -14.24
CA GLU A 65 -8.38 13.65 -14.32
C GLU A 65 -9.31 12.83 -13.42
N ALA A 66 -8.79 11.82 -12.72
CA ALA A 66 -9.61 10.94 -11.90
C ALA A 66 -9.86 11.55 -10.51
N ASP A 67 -10.98 11.17 -9.91
CA ASP A 67 -11.25 11.46 -8.50
C ASP A 67 -10.45 10.47 -7.63
N ARG A 68 -9.26 10.91 -7.19
CA ARG A 68 -8.36 10.04 -6.41
C ARG A 68 -8.92 9.67 -5.04
N ASN A 69 -9.76 10.52 -4.45
CA ASN A 69 -10.40 10.19 -3.19
C ASN A 69 -11.42 9.08 -3.36
N ALA A 70 -12.21 9.10 -4.43
CA ALA A 70 -13.13 8.02 -4.74
C ALA A 70 -12.38 6.71 -5.05
N MET A 71 -11.29 6.78 -5.81
CA MET A 71 -10.44 5.63 -6.09
C MET A 71 -9.84 5.05 -4.81
N PHE A 72 -9.43 5.91 -3.89
CA PHE A 72 -8.86 5.52 -2.61
C PHE A 72 -9.88 4.73 -1.77
N VAL A 73 -11.09 5.25 -1.63
CA VAL A 73 -12.15 4.58 -0.88
C VAL A 73 -12.50 3.22 -1.50
N GLU A 74 -12.64 3.17 -2.82
CA GLU A 74 -12.90 1.93 -3.54
C GLU A 74 -11.77 0.91 -3.33
N ALA A 75 -10.52 1.36 -3.41
CA ALA A 75 -9.36 0.50 -3.24
C ALA A 75 -9.30 -0.08 -1.82
N ILE A 76 -9.59 0.71 -0.80
CA ILE A 76 -9.68 0.22 0.59
C ILE A 76 -10.70 -0.91 0.69
N ASP A 77 -11.89 -0.70 0.16
CA ASP A 77 -12.96 -1.69 0.20
C ASP A 77 -12.54 -2.99 -0.49
N MET A 78 -11.93 -2.88 -1.67
CA MET A 78 -11.47 -4.04 -2.43
C MET A 78 -10.36 -4.80 -1.70
N VAL A 79 -9.39 -4.11 -1.13
CA VAL A 79 -8.30 -4.74 -0.36
C VAL A 79 -8.86 -5.50 0.84
N LEU A 80 -9.77 -4.88 1.59
CA LEU A 80 -10.39 -5.52 2.76
C LEU A 80 -11.23 -6.74 2.37
N LYS A 81 -11.89 -6.70 1.22
CA LYS A 81 -12.66 -7.85 0.73
C LYS A 81 -11.78 -9.03 0.31
N ILE A 82 -10.58 -8.74 -0.19
CA ILE A 82 -9.63 -9.79 -0.56
C ILE A 82 -9.08 -10.46 0.71
N TRP A 83 -8.84 -9.68 1.72
CA TRP A 83 -8.40 -10.21 3.01
C TRP A 83 -9.58 -10.77 3.78
#